data_21e03c69c0c2f76734a221a77e659f51
#
_entry.id   21e03c69c0c2f76734a221a77e659f51
#
_cell.length_a   1.000
_cell.length_b   1.000
_cell.length_c   1.000
_cell.angle_alpha   90.00
_cell.angle_beta   90.00
_cell.angle_gamma   90.00
#
_symmetry.space_group_name_H-M   'P 1'
#
loop_
_entity.id
_entity.type
_entity.pdbx_description
1 polymer ?
#
loop_
_entity_poly.entity_id
_entity_poly.type
_entity_poly.pdbx_seq_one_letter_code
_entity_poly.pdbx_strand_id
1 'polypeptide(L)'
;MNIPNALTIFRLILIPGFVYYYFSSMPNGDRIAIVLFAAAGVTDILDGFIARRCNLITRLGTVLDPLADKLMLLTVLISVTMKNQISFWIIIVVAIKETLLILGAITLFNDHDIVVPANRFGKLSTIAFYIAVIAVAFDIPYSKVMLDGFVAITILALVVYANCYINIKRQQRIYKT
;
A
#
# COMPACT_ATOMS: atom_id res chain seq x y z
N MET A 1 8.97 13.89 19.77
CA MET A 1 8.38 12.96 18.79
C MET A 1 7.06 13.57 18.33
N ASN A 2 6.90 13.84 17.03
CA ASN A 2 5.66 14.46 16.53
C ASN A 2 4.57 13.39 16.42
N ILE A 3 3.31 13.80 16.58
CA ILE A 3 2.14 12.89 16.54
C ILE A 3 2.14 11.98 15.29
N PRO A 4 2.39 12.48 14.05
CA PRO A 4 2.46 11.61 12.87
C PRO A 4 3.51 10.49 13.01
N ASN A 5 4.73 10.83 13.43
CA ASN A 5 5.79 9.80 13.59
C ASN A 5 5.43 8.74 14.64
N ALA A 6 4.70 9.12 15.70
CA ALA A 6 4.22 8.18 16.72
C ALA A 6 3.21 7.19 16.12
N LEU A 7 2.30 7.66 15.25
CA LEU A 7 1.32 6.82 14.56
C LEU A 7 1.99 5.85 13.57
N THR A 8 3.04 6.30 12.88
CA THR A 8 3.84 5.43 11.99
C THR A 8 4.54 4.32 12.77
N ILE A 9 5.17 4.65 13.92
CA ILE A 9 5.80 3.66 14.79
C ILE A 9 4.75 2.69 15.34
N PHE A 10 3.60 3.19 15.76
CA PHE A 10 2.49 2.35 16.20
C PHE A 10 2.08 1.36 15.12
N ARG A 11 1.97 1.79 13.85
CA ARG A 11 1.69 0.91 12.71
C ARG A 11 2.75 -0.18 12.55
N LEU A 12 4.04 0.15 12.69
CA LEU A 12 5.12 -0.84 12.65
C LEU A 12 4.99 -1.88 13.77
N ILE A 13 4.51 -1.50 14.96
CA ILE A 13 4.25 -2.43 16.07
C ILE A 13 3.00 -3.30 15.78
N LEU A 14 2.03 -2.80 15.05
CA LEU A 14 0.84 -3.59 14.67
C LEU A 14 1.19 -4.74 13.72
N ILE A 15 2.26 -4.64 12.92
CA ILE A 15 2.69 -5.69 11.97
C ILE A 15 2.96 -7.02 12.69
N PRO A 16 3.88 -7.11 13.66
CA PRO A 16 4.11 -8.37 14.38
C PRO A 16 2.87 -8.82 15.17
N GLY A 17 2.08 -7.88 15.68
CA GLY A 17 0.80 -8.21 16.31
C GLY A 17 -0.18 -8.89 15.35
N PHE A 18 -0.30 -8.35 14.13
CA PHE A 18 -1.10 -8.96 13.07
C PHE A 18 -0.63 -10.39 12.78
N VAL A 19 0.66 -10.61 12.54
CA VAL A 19 1.22 -11.93 12.23
C VAL A 19 0.94 -12.92 13.37
N TYR A 20 1.19 -12.50 14.60
CA TYR A 20 0.95 -13.34 15.77
C TYR A 20 -0.49 -13.82 15.86
N TYR A 21 -1.46 -12.92 15.83
CA TYR A 21 -2.88 -13.30 15.93
C TYR A 21 -3.37 -14.06 14.70
N TYR A 22 -2.90 -13.69 13.50
CA TYR A 22 -3.34 -14.31 12.26
C TYR A 22 -2.93 -15.80 12.17
N PHE A 23 -1.75 -16.16 12.70
CA PHE A 23 -1.26 -17.55 12.73
C PHE A 23 -1.50 -18.25 14.07
N SER A 24 -2.09 -17.57 15.04
CA SER A 24 -2.41 -18.18 16.32
C SER A 24 -3.57 -19.19 16.21
N SER A 25 -3.54 -20.21 17.06
CA SER A 25 -4.65 -21.14 17.22
C SER A 25 -5.78 -20.60 18.14
N MET A 26 -5.74 -19.30 18.45
CA MET A 26 -6.73 -18.69 19.34
C MET A 26 -8.12 -18.60 18.66
N PRO A 27 -9.20 -18.81 19.40
CA PRO A 27 -10.55 -18.54 18.89
C PRO A 27 -10.62 -17.07 18.43
N ASN A 28 -11.07 -16.83 17.21
CA ASN A 28 -11.14 -15.50 16.59
C ASN A 28 -9.79 -14.78 16.37
N GLY A 29 -8.65 -15.48 16.36
CA GLY A 29 -7.33 -14.89 16.08
C GLY A 29 -7.33 -14.14 14.74
N ASP A 30 -7.92 -14.71 13.70
CA ASP A 30 -8.07 -14.08 12.38
C ASP A 30 -8.83 -12.74 12.46
N ARG A 31 -9.92 -12.70 13.22
CA ARG A 31 -10.72 -11.46 13.40
C ARG A 31 -9.92 -10.38 14.13
N ILE A 32 -9.16 -10.75 15.16
CA ILE A 32 -8.29 -9.82 15.88
C ILE A 32 -7.21 -9.27 14.93
N ALA A 33 -6.57 -10.13 14.14
CA ALA A 33 -5.59 -9.72 13.16
C ALA A 33 -6.17 -8.70 12.16
N ILE A 34 -7.38 -8.95 11.65
CA ILE A 34 -8.04 -8.02 10.73
C ILE A 34 -8.41 -6.69 11.39
N VAL A 35 -8.80 -6.69 12.65
CA VAL A 35 -9.01 -5.44 13.40
C VAL A 35 -7.70 -4.65 13.51
N LEU A 36 -6.56 -5.33 13.78
CA LEU A 36 -5.25 -4.68 13.81
C LEU A 36 -4.86 -4.12 12.43
N PHE A 37 -5.14 -4.85 11.36
CA PHE A 37 -4.94 -4.38 9.99
C PHE A 37 -5.81 -3.16 9.65
N ALA A 38 -7.10 -3.20 10.00
CA ALA A 38 -8.00 -2.06 9.82
C ALA A 38 -7.55 -0.84 10.63
N ALA A 39 -7.11 -1.05 11.88
CA ALA A 39 -6.55 0.01 12.72
C ALA A 39 -5.29 0.63 12.09
N ALA A 40 -4.41 -0.20 11.50
CA ALA A 40 -3.24 0.30 10.76
C ALA A 40 -3.64 1.18 9.57
N GLY A 41 -4.67 0.80 8.80
CA GLY A 41 -5.19 1.62 7.69
C GLY A 41 -5.81 2.94 8.16
N VAL A 42 -6.55 2.93 9.26
CA VAL A 42 -7.12 4.15 9.85
C VAL A 42 -6.02 5.08 10.35
N THR A 43 -4.99 4.55 11.02
CA THR A 43 -3.86 5.37 11.50
C THR A 43 -3.08 5.99 10.36
N ASP A 44 -2.93 5.32 9.20
CA ASP A 44 -2.30 5.85 7.99
C ASP A 44 -3.07 7.06 7.41
N ILE A 45 -4.39 6.97 7.38
CA ILE A 45 -5.22 8.10 6.93
C ILE A 45 -5.11 9.28 7.91
N LEU A 46 -5.11 8.98 9.21
CA LEU A 46 -5.07 9.99 10.26
C LEU A 46 -3.71 10.71 10.31
N ASP A 47 -2.58 10.00 10.25
CA ASP A 47 -1.26 10.63 10.28
C ASP A 47 -1.04 11.54 9.06
N GLY A 48 -1.42 11.08 7.86
CA GLY A 48 -1.37 11.88 6.65
C GLY A 48 -2.27 13.13 6.70
N PHE A 49 -3.44 13.03 7.33
CA PHE A 49 -4.34 14.17 7.52
C PHE A 49 -3.77 15.18 8.52
N ILE A 50 -3.31 14.70 9.68
CA ILE A 50 -2.74 15.54 10.76
C ILE A 50 -1.46 16.22 10.29
N ALA A 51 -0.54 15.48 9.62
CA ALA A 51 0.71 16.01 9.11
C ALA A 51 0.49 17.18 8.16
N ARG A 52 -0.48 17.06 7.23
CA ARG A 52 -0.82 18.13 6.28
C ARG A 52 -1.52 19.32 6.94
N ARG A 53 -2.44 19.07 7.87
CA ARG A 53 -3.22 20.15 8.50
C ARG A 53 -2.43 20.95 9.51
N CYS A 54 -1.50 20.30 10.20
CA CYS A 54 -0.68 20.93 11.27
C CYS A 54 0.73 21.34 10.80
N ASN A 55 1.08 21.17 9.51
CA ASN A 55 2.43 21.42 8.97
C ASN A 55 3.54 20.67 9.76
N LEU A 56 3.23 19.45 10.25
CA LEU A 56 4.14 18.62 11.04
C LEU A 56 4.89 17.59 10.18
N ILE A 57 5.17 17.92 8.93
CA ILE A 57 5.90 17.05 8.00
C ILE A 57 7.36 16.98 8.47
N THR A 58 7.83 15.75 8.74
CA THR A 58 9.22 15.48 9.12
C THR A 58 9.96 14.69 8.05
N ARG A 59 11.29 14.87 7.93
CA ARG A 59 12.11 14.07 7.01
C ARG A 59 12.02 12.57 7.31
N LEU A 60 11.96 12.20 8.60
CA LEU A 60 11.78 10.80 9.02
C LEU A 60 10.40 10.26 8.64
N GLY A 61 9.33 11.00 8.89
CA GLY A 61 7.96 10.61 8.52
C GLY A 61 7.83 10.38 7.02
N THR A 62 8.36 11.29 6.20
CA THR A 62 8.30 11.17 4.73
C THR A 62 8.87 9.84 4.20
N VAL A 63 9.81 9.22 4.91
CA VAL A 63 10.41 7.92 4.54
C VAL A 63 9.72 6.75 5.26
N LEU A 64 9.44 6.91 6.57
CA LEU A 64 8.88 5.83 7.40
C LEU A 64 7.41 5.55 7.07
N ASP A 65 6.62 6.56 6.73
CA ASP A 65 5.20 6.38 6.42
C ASP A 65 4.99 5.46 5.20
N PRO A 66 5.60 5.72 4.01
CA PRO A 66 5.49 4.81 2.89
C PRO A 66 6.09 3.42 3.18
N LEU A 67 7.13 3.32 4.00
CA LEU A 67 7.75 2.06 4.36
C LEU A 67 6.81 1.21 5.23
N ALA A 68 6.23 1.80 6.28
CA ALA A 68 5.30 1.12 7.18
C ALA A 68 4.05 0.62 6.43
N ASP A 69 3.49 1.46 5.54
CA ASP A 69 2.35 1.10 4.69
C ASP A 69 2.67 -0.11 3.80
N LYS A 70 3.82 -0.08 3.09
CA LYS A 70 4.24 -1.18 2.23
C LYS A 70 4.55 -2.46 3.00
N LEU A 71 5.18 -2.37 4.15
CA LEU A 71 5.46 -3.52 5.01
C LEU A 71 4.16 -4.16 5.50
N MET A 72 3.19 -3.36 5.95
CA MET A 72 1.89 -3.87 6.38
C MET A 72 1.15 -4.56 5.23
N LEU A 73 1.08 -3.92 4.06
CA LEU A 73 0.45 -4.47 2.86
C LEU A 73 1.08 -5.83 2.47
N LEU A 74 2.41 -5.90 2.38
CA LEU A 74 3.12 -7.12 2.00
C LEU A 74 2.92 -8.22 3.06
N THR A 75 2.99 -7.88 4.34
CA THR A 75 2.78 -8.84 5.44
C THR A 75 1.39 -9.46 5.36
N VAL A 76 0.37 -8.66 5.20
CA VAL A 76 -1.01 -9.14 5.08
C VAL A 76 -1.18 -10.00 3.84
N LEU A 77 -0.68 -9.55 2.69
CA LEU A 77 -0.77 -10.27 1.43
C LEU A 77 -0.09 -11.64 1.50
N ILE A 78 1.11 -11.70 2.05
CA ILE A 78 1.85 -12.96 2.27
C ILE A 78 1.07 -13.87 3.22
N SER A 79 0.59 -13.35 4.34
CA SER A 79 -0.13 -14.12 5.36
C SER A 79 -1.41 -14.76 4.82
N VAL A 80 -2.22 -13.99 4.09
CA VAL A 80 -3.47 -14.47 3.47
C VAL A 80 -3.18 -15.50 2.37
N THR A 81 -2.08 -15.34 1.63
CA THR A 81 -1.64 -16.33 0.65
C THR A 81 -1.14 -17.62 1.31
N MET A 82 -0.39 -17.52 2.41
CA MET A 82 0.07 -18.70 3.17
C MET A 82 -1.10 -19.55 3.71
N LYS A 83 -2.23 -18.95 4.00
CA LYS A 83 -3.48 -19.66 4.34
C LYS A 83 -4.26 -20.13 3.11
N ASN A 84 -3.73 -20.00 1.90
CA ASN A 84 -4.39 -20.38 0.63
C ASN A 84 -5.72 -19.68 0.38
N GLN A 85 -5.95 -18.51 0.98
CA GLN A 85 -7.17 -17.73 0.77
C GLN A 85 -7.13 -16.91 -0.52
N ILE A 86 -5.91 -16.56 -0.98
CA ILE A 86 -5.69 -15.86 -2.25
C ILE A 86 -4.59 -16.54 -3.06
N SER A 87 -4.62 -16.34 -4.38
CA SER A 87 -3.64 -16.92 -5.28
C SER A 87 -2.28 -16.23 -5.17
N PHE A 88 -1.19 -17.00 -5.24
CA PHE A 88 0.18 -16.51 -5.22
C PHE A 88 0.47 -15.45 -6.31
N TRP A 89 -0.20 -15.54 -7.47
CA TRP A 89 -0.05 -14.56 -8.56
C TRP A 89 -0.39 -13.13 -8.14
N ILE A 90 -1.26 -12.95 -7.17
CA ILE A 90 -1.64 -11.63 -6.65
C ILE A 90 -0.43 -10.95 -5.98
N ILE A 91 0.38 -11.72 -5.23
CA ILE A 91 1.63 -11.20 -4.65
C ILE A 91 2.57 -10.70 -5.76
N ILE A 92 2.74 -11.48 -6.82
CA ILE A 92 3.63 -11.12 -7.93
C ILE A 92 3.18 -9.82 -8.60
N VAL A 93 1.88 -9.68 -8.90
CA VAL A 93 1.32 -8.48 -9.52
C VAL A 93 1.52 -7.24 -8.63
N VAL A 94 1.25 -7.38 -7.33
CA VAL A 94 1.43 -6.28 -6.37
C VAL A 94 2.90 -5.93 -6.21
N ALA A 95 3.79 -6.92 -6.06
CA ALA A 95 5.22 -6.70 -5.92
C ALA A 95 5.81 -6.00 -7.15
N ILE A 96 5.44 -6.42 -8.36
CA ILE A 96 5.85 -5.75 -9.60
C ILE A 96 5.36 -4.29 -9.61
N LYS A 97 4.09 -4.06 -9.29
CA LYS A 97 3.54 -2.70 -9.24
C LYS A 97 4.32 -1.81 -8.27
N GLU A 98 4.51 -2.25 -7.02
CA GLU A 98 5.21 -1.45 -6.01
C GLU A 98 6.67 -1.20 -6.40
N THR A 99 7.37 -2.20 -6.93
CA THR A 99 8.75 -2.05 -7.42
C THR A 99 8.84 -1.04 -8.56
N LEU A 100 7.96 -1.12 -9.55
CA LEU A 100 7.94 -0.18 -10.66
C LEU A 100 7.60 1.25 -10.23
N LEU A 101 6.71 1.41 -9.24
CA LEU A 101 6.41 2.72 -8.66
C LEU A 101 7.63 3.33 -7.99
N ILE A 102 8.36 2.55 -7.19
CA ILE A 102 9.57 3.00 -6.48
C ILE A 102 10.68 3.34 -7.48
N LEU A 103 10.97 2.44 -8.42
CA LEU A 103 12.00 2.68 -9.44
C LEU A 103 11.67 3.88 -10.32
N GLY A 104 10.42 4.03 -10.73
CA GLY A 104 9.97 5.18 -11.50
C GLY A 104 10.11 6.51 -10.73
N ALA A 105 9.78 6.51 -9.43
CA ALA A 105 9.97 7.68 -8.59
C ALA A 105 11.45 8.05 -8.43
N ILE A 106 12.32 7.08 -8.18
CA ILE A 106 13.78 7.31 -8.03
C ILE A 106 14.39 7.85 -9.33
N THR A 107 14.04 7.27 -10.48
CA THR A 107 14.63 7.69 -11.77
C THR A 107 14.22 9.10 -12.17
N LEU A 108 12.97 9.49 -11.90
CA LEU A 108 12.49 10.83 -12.21
C LEU A 108 13.01 11.88 -11.22
N PHE A 109 13.20 11.51 -9.96
CA PHE A 109 13.80 12.39 -8.96
C PHE A 109 15.28 12.68 -9.28
N ASN A 110 16.05 11.67 -9.66
CA ASN A 110 17.46 11.83 -9.99
C ASN A 110 17.70 12.65 -11.29
N ASP A 111 16.78 12.55 -12.26
CA ASP A 111 16.99 13.21 -13.54
C ASP A 111 16.64 14.73 -13.54
N HIS A 112 15.65 15.20 -12.78
CA HIS A 112 15.22 16.62 -12.85
C HIS A 112 14.35 17.11 -11.68
N ASP A 113 14.42 16.55 -10.48
CA ASP A 113 13.51 16.89 -9.36
C ASP A 113 12.01 16.76 -9.72
N ILE A 114 11.67 15.95 -10.73
CA ILE A 114 10.30 15.79 -11.18
C ILE A 114 9.59 14.79 -10.26
N VAL A 115 8.63 15.31 -9.50
CA VAL A 115 7.76 14.48 -8.68
C VAL A 115 6.59 13.99 -9.54
N VAL A 116 6.48 12.67 -9.74
CA VAL A 116 5.30 12.08 -10.38
C VAL A 116 4.08 12.31 -9.48
N PRO A 117 3.05 13.01 -9.95
CA PRO A 117 1.86 13.23 -9.13
C PRO A 117 1.21 11.91 -8.75
N ALA A 118 0.77 11.82 -7.50
CA ALA A 118 0.08 10.64 -6.99
C ALA A 118 -1.11 10.28 -7.89
N ASN A 119 -1.06 9.11 -8.53
CA ASN A 119 -2.10 8.66 -9.44
C ASN A 119 -3.36 8.28 -8.64
N ARG A 120 -4.52 8.77 -9.07
CA ARG A 120 -5.82 8.43 -8.47
C ARG A 120 -6.06 6.91 -8.45
N PHE A 121 -5.64 6.20 -9.49
CA PHE A 121 -5.76 4.75 -9.58
C PHE A 121 -4.86 4.04 -8.57
N GLY A 122 -3.69 4.58 -8.23
CA GLY A 122 -2.84 4.03 -7.17
C GLY A 122 -3.52 4.09 -5.80
N LYS A 123 -4.15 5.23 -5.47
CA LYS A 123 -4.94 5.38 -4.22
C LYS A 123 -6.14 4.44 -4.20
N LEU A 124 -6.86 4.33 -5.32
CA LEU A 124 -7.99 3.43 -5.45
C LEU A 124 -7.58 1.96 -5.29
N SER A 125 -6.42 1.57 -5.85
CA SER A 125 -5.86 0.23 -5.68
C SER A 125 -5.57 -0.10 -4.21
N THR A 126 -5.03 0.85 -3.42
CA THR A 126 -4.80 0.65 -1.99
C THR A 126 -6.12 0.48 -1.23
N ILE A 127 -7.12 1.32 -1.50
CA ILE A 127 -8.46 1.19 -0.88
C ILE A 127 -9.11 -0.14 -1.25
N ALA A 128 -9.06 -0.52 -2.53
CA ALA A 128 -9.59 -1.80 -3.01
C ALA A 128 -8.90 -2.99 -2.34
N PHE A 129 -7.58 -2.91 -2.08
CA PHE A 129 -6.85 -3.90 -1.32
C PHE A 129 -7.39 -4.08 0.09
N TYR A 130 -7.56 -3.00 0.86
CA TYR A 130 -8.13 -3.07 2.21
C TYR A 130 -9.51 -3.71 2.20
N ILE A 131 -10.38 -3.29 1.29
CA ILE A 131 -11.73 -3.84 1.16
C ILE A 131 -11.69 -5.34 0.82
N ALA A 132 -10.86 -5.75 -0.16
CA ALA A 132 -10.76 -7.13 -0.59
C ALA A 132 -10.23 -8.05 0.52
N VAL A 133 -9.18 -7.63 1.25
CA VAL A 133 -8.62 -8.40 2.37
C VAL A 133 -9.62 -8.54 3.51
N ILE A 134 -10.31 -7.46 3.88
CA ILE A 134 -11.36 -7.51 4.90
C ILE A 134 -12.49 -8.47 4.46
N ALA A 135 -12.91 -8.40 3.20
CA ALA A 135 -13.95 -9.27 2.67
C ALA A 135 -13.57 -10.75 2.71
N VAL A 136 -12.32 -11.08 2.37
CA VAL A 136 -11.79 -12.46 2.45
C VAL A 136 -11.73 -12.95 3.89
N ALA A 137 -11.26 -12.12 4.80
CA ALA A 137 -11.07 -12.51 6.19
C ALA A 137 -12.36 -12.70 6.98
N PHE A 138 -13.44 -12.03 6.57
CA PHE A 138 -14.78 -12.20 7.16
C PHE A 138 -15.68 -13.15 6.35
N ASP A 139 -15.11 -13.89 5.37
CA ASP A 139 -15.85 -14.80 4.49
C ASP A 139 -17.10 -14.14 3.86
N ILE A 140 -16.96 -12.84 3.49
CA ILE A 140 -18.06 -12.10 2.88
C ILE A 140 -18.38 -12.70 1.50
N PRO A 141 -19.68 -12.92 1.18
CA PRO A 141 -20.07 -13.37 -0.14
C PRO A 141 -19.43 -12.48 -1.24
N TYR A 142 -18.96 -13.11 -2.32
CA TYR A 142 -18.27 -12.44 -3.44
C TYR A 142 -16.89 -11.86 -3.13
N SER A 143 -16.23 -12.24 -2.01
CA SER A 143 -14.87 -11.81 -1.69
C SER A 143 -13.86 -12.08 -2.82
N LYS A 144 -14.03 -13.18 -3.56
CA LYS A 144 -13.22 -13.47 -4.77
C LYS A 144 -13.40 -12.42 -5.86
N VAL A 145 -14.62 -11.97 -6.11
CA VAL A 145 -14.90 -10.91 -7.09
C VAL A 145 -14.27 -9.59 -6.66
N MET A 146 -14.26 -9.29 -5.36
CA MET A 146 -13.59 -8.11 -4.82
C MET A 146 -12.06 -8.19 -5.00
N LEU A 147 -11.49 -9.39 -4.84
CA LEU A 147 -10.07 -9.63 -5.13
C LEU A 147 -9.74 -9.45 -6.62
N ASP A 148 -10.55 -10.00 -7.50
CA ASP A 148 -10.38 -9.84 -8.95
C ASP A 148 -10.49 -8.36 -9.35
N GLY A 149 -11.45 -7.64 -8.76
CA GLY A 149 -11.60 -6.18 -8.91
C GLY A 149 -10.37 -5.42 -8.43
N PHE A 150 -9.81 -5.77 -7.28
CA PHE A 150 -8.56 -5.20 -6.78
C PHE A 150 -7.40 -5.46 -7.76
N VAL A 151 -7.25 -6.67 -8.29
CA VAL A 151 -6.21 -7.01 -9.27
C VAL A 151 -6.40 -6.19 -10.55
N ALA A 152 -7.62 -6.09 -11.06
CA ALA A 152 -7.93 -5.30 -12.25
C ALA A 152 -7.56 -3.81 -12.06
N ILE A 153 -7.95 -3.21 -10.93
CA ILE A 153 -7.60 -1.82 -10.59
C ILE A 153 -6.07 -1.66 -10.46
N THR A 154 -5.40 -2.65 -9.89
CA THR A 154 -3.93 -2.65 -9.74
C THR A 154 -3.23 -2.66 -11.09
N ILE A 155 -3.68 -3.49 -12.04
CA ILE A 155 -3.15 -3.55 -13.40
C ILE A 155 -3.42 -2.22 -14.13
N LEU A 156 -4.63 -1.67 -14.02
CA LEU A 156 -4.96 -0.36 -14.61
C LEU A 156 -4.07 0.75 -14.04
N ALA A 157 -3.84 0.77 -12.74
CA ALA A 157 -2.95 1.73 -12.09
C ALA A 157 -1.52 1.62 -12.66
N LEU A 158 -1.03 0.40 -12.88
CA LEU A 158 0.28 0.12 -13.43
C LEU A 158 0.41 0.63 -14.88
N VAL A 159 -0.59 0.36 -15.73
CA VAL A 159 -0.63 0.82 -17.14
C VAL A 159 -0.65 2.34 -17.21
N VAL A 160 -1.50 3.00 -16.41
CA VAL A 160 -1.58 4.46 -16.38
C VAL A 160 -0.26 5.08 -15.91
N TYR A 161 0.38 4.47 -14.90
CA TYR A 161 1.67 4.93 -14.41
C TYR A 161 2.78 4.77 -15.46
N ALA A 162 2.85 3.62 -16.13
CA ALA A 162 3.81 3.36 -17.20
C ALA A 162 3.66 4.37 -18.35
N ASN A 163 2.43 4.64 -18.78
CA ASN A 163 2.15 5.63 -19.81
C ASN A 163 2.57 7.05 -19.38
N CYS A 164 2.29 7.43 -18.13
CA CYS A 164 2.71 8.71 -17.58
C CYS A 164 4.23 8.85 -17.58
N TYR A 165 4.94 7.82 -17.11
CA TYR A 165 6.41 7.78 -17.11
C TYR A 165 7.01 7.91 -18.51
N ILE A 166 6.49 7.16 -19.48
CA ILE A 166 6.95 7.21 -20.88
C ILE A 166 6.74 8.61 -21.47
N ASN A 167 5.59 9.23 -21.23
CA ASN A 167 5.28 10.56 -21.75
C ASN A 167 6.20 11.64 -21.16
N ILE A 168 6.47 11.60 -19.86
CA ILE A 168 7.42 12.52 -19.21
C ILE A 168 8.81 12.36 -19.84
N LYS A 169 9.31 11.13 -19.97
CA LYS A 169 10.62 10.86 -20.54
C LYS A 169 10.74 11.24 -22.03
N ARG A 170 9.62 11.14 -22.77
CA ARG A 170 9.55 11.56 -24.19
C ARG A 170 9.62 13.09 -24.33
N GLN A 171 8.92 13.83 -23.49
CA GLN A 171 8.99 15.28 -23.45
C GLN A 171 10.40 15.79 -23.12
N GLN A 172 11.08 15.16 -22.16
CA GLN A 172 12.45 15.51 -21.80
C GLN A 172 13.45 15.33 -22.95
N ARG A 173 13.27 14.32 -23.79
CA ARG A 173 14.12 14.13 -24.97
C ARG A 173 13.95 15.26 -25.99
N ILE A 174 12.74 15.78 -26.16
CA ILE A 174 12.43 16.86 -27.12
C ILE A 174 13.06 18.20 -26.66
N TYR A 175 13.14 18.45 -25.34
CA TYR A 175 13.75 19.69 -24.81
C TYR A 175 15.30 19.66 -24.71
N LYS A 176 15.92 18.47 -24.89
CA LYS A 176 17.38 18.30 -24.88
C LYS A 176 18.00 18.33 -26.27
N THR A 177 17.21 18.31 -27.34
CA THR A 177 17.62 18.54 -28.74
C THR A 177 17.34 19.95 -29.16
#